data_43239ade09ae8580c760f95a2b08281a
#
_entry.id   43239ade09ae8580c760f95a2b08281a
#
_cell.length_a   1.000
_cell.length_b   1.000
_cell.length_c   1.000
_cell.angle_alpha   90.00
_cell.angle_beta   90.00
_cell.angle_gamma   90.00
#
_symmetry.space_group_name_H-M   'P 1'
#
loop_
_entity.id
_entity.type
_entity.pdbx_description
1 polymer ?
#
loop_
_entity_poly.entity_id
_entity_poly.type
_entity_poly.pdbx_seq_one_letter_code
_entity_poly.pdbx_strand_id
1 'polypeptide(L)'
;DLGLGPGMYGLILGMMGIGGVTSGMLLPKVRGKVSRGNTVAGCTVFSCAGIALLGLTHHWIPAALGMLLFGVGWTSAYATIQAAAQLVCPPWVRARALAIYQLAQNGALTAGSFAWGWLGDYVGLPNTLLIAAVLGSGLILAVRTFSIDLSTARPPPPAPEPLPLPEAPAAELISTLRRARGRVMETVHYRVNQEDRSAF
;
A
#
# COMPACT_ATOMS: atom_id res chain seq x y z
N ASP A 1 -31.33 3.31 6.61
CA ASP A 1 -31.68 1.94 6.12
C ASP A 1 -32.16 2.05 4.68
N LEU A 2 -31.39 1.46 3.75
CA LEU A 2 -31.74 1.42 2.32
C LEU A 2 -32.87 0.43 2.03
N GLY A 3 -33.35 -0.32 3.03
CA GLY A 3 -34.43 -1.32 2.91
C GLY A 3 -34.15 -2.44 1.88
N LEU A 4 -32.89 -2.64 1.52
CA LEU A 4 -32.45 -3.53 0.45
C LEU A 4 -32.13 -4.92 0.99
N GLY A 5 -32.54 -5.96 0.27
CA GLY A 5 -32.23 -7.34 0.63
C GLY A 5 -30.72 -7.66 0.54
N PRO A 6 -30.30 -8.84 1.07
CA PRO A 6 -28.89 -9.25 1.14
C PRO A 6 -28.14 -9.19 -0.20
N GLY A 7 -28.83 -9.47 -1.33
CA GLY A 7 -28.23 -9.41 -2.66
C GLY A 7 -27.79 -8.01 -3.08
N MET A 8 -28.56 -6.99 -2.75
CA MET A 8 -28.20 -5.60 -3.06
C MET A 8 -27.04 -5.09 -2.19
N TYR A 9 -26.98 -5.55 -0.93
CA TYR A 9 -25.83 -5.30 -0.08
C TYR A 9 -24.55 -5.87 -0.71
N GLY A 10 -24.60 -7.11 -1.18
CA GLY A 10 -23.49 -7.76 -1.88
C GLY A 10 -23.09 -7.00 -3.16
N LEU A 11 -24.05 -6.48 -3.91
CA LEU A 11 -23.78 -5.68 -5.11
C LEU A 11 -23.06 -4.37 -4.75
N ILE A 12 -23.55 -3.64 -3.78
CA ILE A 12 -22.93 -2.38 -3.31
C ILE A 12 -21.48 -2.66 -2.82
N LEU A 13 -21.28 -3.72 -2.05
CA LEU A 13 -19.95 -4.11 -1.60
C LEU A 13 -19.05 -4.54 -2.79
N GLY A 14 -19.62 -5.23 -3.78
CA GLY A 14 -18.93 -5.61 -5.01
C GLY A 14 -18.42 -4.39 -5.81
N MET A 15 -19.12 -3.25 -5.76
CA MET A 15 -18.68 -2.01 -6.39
C MET A 15 -17.38 -1.48 -5.78
N MET A 16 -17.15 -1.69 -4.47
CA MET A 16 -15.85 -1.41 -3.86
C MET A 16 -14.73 -2.25 -4.48
N GLY A 17 -14.98 -3.53 -4.74
CA GLY A 17 -14.03 -4.42 -5.42
C GLY A 17 -13.71 -3.95 -6.84
N ILE A 18 -14.74 -3.57 -7.63
CA ILE A 18 -14.57 -3.00 -8.97
C ILE A 18 -13.75 -1.71 -8.91
N GLY A 19 -14.01 -0.84 -7.95
CA GLY A 19 -13.21 0.35 -7.68
C GLY A 19 -11.74 0.02 -7.41
N GLY A 20 -11.47 -1.03 -6.62
CA GLY A 20 -10.12 -1.51 -6.35
C GLY A 20 -9.38 -1.99 -7.60
N VAL A 21 -10.04 -2.77 -8.46
CA VAL A 21 -9.48 -3.22 -9.75
C VAL A 21 -9.20 -2.04 -10.67
N THR A 22 -10.15 -1.12 -10.79
CA THR A 22 -10.01 0.11 -11.58
C THR A 22 -8.82 0.95 -11.10
N SER A 23 -8.64 1.05 -9.78
CA SER A 23 -7.48 1.68 -9.16
C SER A 23 -6.16 1.05 -9.62
N GLY A 24 -6.08 -0.29 -9.62
CA GLY A 24 -4.88 -1.01 -10.07
C GLY A 24 -4.49 -0.69 -11.51
N MET A 25 -5.47 -0.47 -12.39
CA MET A 25 -5.24 -0.11 -13.80
C MET A 25 -4.87 1.37 -14.00
N LEU A 26 -5.42 2.26 -13.18
CA LEU A 26 -5.21 3.71 -13.29
C LEU A 26 -3.95 4.19 -12.55
N LEU A 27 -3.63 3.60 -11.42
CA LEU A 27 -2.54 4.02 -10.54
C LEU A 27 -1.16 4.08 -11.24
N PRO A 28 -0.76 3.14 -12.11
CA PRO A 28 0.50 3.23 -12.85
C PRO A 28 0.58 4.46 -13.76
N LYS A 29 -0.55 4.85 -14.36
CA LYS A 29 -0.63 6.02 -15.26
C LYS A 29 -0.49 7.35 -14.50
N VAL A 30 -0.94 7.39 -13.25
CA VAL A 30 -0.91 8.58 -12.38
C VAL A 30 0.46 8.73 -11.72
N ARG A 31 1.09 7.63 -11.29
CA ARG A 31 2.38 7.61 -10.59
C ARG A 31 3.53 8.28 -11.36
N GLY A 32 3.46 8.29 -12.68
CA GLY A 32 4.48 8.96 -13.51
C GLY A 32 4.33 10.48 -13.61
N LYS A 33 3.17 11.04 -13.22
CA LYS A 33 2.82 12.45 -13.44
C LYS A 33 2.65 13.25 -12.14
N VAL A 34 2.39 12.58 -11.02
CA VAL A 34 2.02 13.20 -9.74
C VAL A 34 2.92 12.68 -8.63
N SER A 35 3.32 13.58 -7.71
CA SER A 35 4.10 13.20 -6.52
C SER A 35 3.32 12.21 -5.65
N ARG A 36 4.03 11.33 -4.93
CA ARG A 36 3.42 10.32 -4.06
C ARG A 36 2.49 10.94 -3.02
N GLY A 37 2.90 12.06 -2.41
CA GLY A 37 2.08 12.78 -1.43
C GLY A 37 0.78 13.31 -2.03
N ASN A 38 0.85 13.90 -3.23
CA ASN A 38 -0.34 14.39 -3.92
C ASN A 38 -1.26 13.25 -4.37
N THR A 39 -0.69 12.11 -4.77
CA THR A 39 -1.47 10.91 -5.10
C THR A 39 -2.24 10.40 -3.88
N VAL A 40 -1.58 10.25 -2.73
CA VAL A 40 -2.24 9.82 -1.49
C VAL A 40 -3.32 10.82 -1.09
N ALA A 41 -3.03 12.12 -1.13
CA ALA A 41 -4.00 13.15 -0.79
C ALA A 41 -5.24 13.12 -1.70
N GLY A 42 -5.04 13.05 -3.01
CA GLY A 42 -6.14 12.92 -3.97
C GLY A 42 -6.97 11.66 -3.73
N CYS A 43 -6.33 10.53 -3.52
CA CYS A 43 -6.99 9.25 -3.22
C CYS A 43 -7.80 9.30 -1.90
N THR A 44 -7.27 9.98 -0.87
CA THR A 44 -8.01 10.16 0.40
C THR A 44 -9.25 11.03 0.20
N VAL A 45 -9.14 12.12 -0.59
CA VAL A 45 -10.31 12.96 -0.92
C VAL A 45 -11.36 12.15 -1.68
N PHE A 46 -10.96 11.30 -2.63
CA PHE A 46 -11.89 10.39 -3.32
C PHE A 46 -12.58 9.42 -2.34
N SER A 47 -11.84 8.86 -1.39
CA SER A 47 -12.42 7.98 -0.36
C SER A 47 -13.40 8.74 0.52
N CYS A 48 -13.05 9.95 0.97
CA CYS A 48 -13.92 10.79 1.80
C CYS A 48 -15.20 11.19 1.04
N ALA A 49 -15.10 11.53 -0.24
CA ALA A 49 -16.25 11.83 -1.09
C ALA A 49 -17.17 10.61 -1.23
N GLY A 50 -16.60 9.42 -1.41
CA GLY A 50 -17.34 8.16 -1.45
C GLY A 50 -18.11 7.89 -0.15
N ILE A 51 -17.46 8.06 1.00
CA ILE A 51 -18.07 7.89 2.32
C ILE A 51 -19.16 8.96 2.55
N ALA A 52 -18.90 10.21 2.19
CA ALA A 52 -19.89 11.28 2.30
C ALA A 52 -21.15 10.99 1.46
N LEU A 53 -20.95 10.51 0.24
CA LEU A 53 -22.05 10.13 -0.65
C LEU A 53 -22.91 9.00 -0.04
N LEU A 54 -22.27 8.02 0.61
CA LEU A 54 -22.96 6.96 1.35
C LEU A 54 -23.80 7.50 2.53
N GLY A 55 -23.26 8.47 3.27
CA GLY A 55 -23.95 9.08 4.40
C GLY A 55 -25.14 9.96 3.99
N LEU A 56 -25.07 10.58 2.82
CA LEU A 56 -26.10 11.51 2.33
C LEU A 56 -27.22 10.84 1.54
N THR A 57 -27.02 9.60 1.09
CA THR A 57 -27.96 8.98 0.14
C THR A 57 -28.85 7.93 0.79
N HIS A 58 -30.09 7.88 0.32
CA HIS A 58 -31.07 6.86 0.65
C HIS A 58 -31.40 5.94 -0.54
N HIS A 59 -30.71 6.11 -1.66
CA HIS A 59 -30.89 5.31 -2.86
C HIS A 59 -29.68 4.43 -3.15
N TRP A 60 -29.91 3.24 -3.69
CA TRP A 60 -28.86 2.25 -3.95
C TRP A 60 -27.86 2.67 -5.04
N ILE A 61 -28.31 3.43 -6.07
CA ILE A 61 -27.43 3.85 -7.18
C ILE A 61 -26.31 4.77 -6.69
N PRO A 62 -26.58 5.90 -6.03
CA PRO A 62 -25.51 6.74 -5.49
C PRO A 62 -24.71 6.05 -4.37
N ALA A 63 -25.32 5.12 -3.61
CA ALA A 63 -24.59 4.31 -2.65
C ALA A 63 -23.54 3.41 -3.34
N ALA A 64 -23.92 2.75 -4.44
CA ALA A 64 -23.02 1.94 -5.25
C ALA A 64 -21.87 2.78 -5.85
N LEU A 65 -22.19 4.00 -6.34
CA LEU A 65 -21.17 4.94 -6.82
C LEU A 65 -20.23 5.41 -5.69
N GLY A 66 -20.77 5.68 -4.50
CA GLY A 66 -19.97 6.01 -3.33
C GLY A 66 -18.99 4.91 -2.96
N MET A 67 -19.43 3.64 -2.98
CA MET A 67 -18.56 2.49 -2.71
C MET A 67 -17.50 2.30 -3.80
N LEU A 68 -17.83 2.55 -5.06
CA LEU A 68 -16.85 2.51 -6.15
C LEU A 68 -15.76 3.57 -5.95
N LEU A 69 -16.14 4.82 -5.66
CA LEU A 69 -15.20 5.91 -5.38
C LEU A 69 -14.34 5.60 -4.17
N PHE A 70 -14.95 5.10 -3.10
CA PHE A 70 -14.23 4.66 -1.91
C PHE A 70 -13.20 3.57 -2.23
N GLY A 71 -13.60 2.55 -3.02
CA GLY A 71 -12.72 1.47 -3.45
C GLY A 71 -11.51 1.96 -4.27
N VAL A 72 -11.72 2.87 -5.21
CA VAL A 72 -10.64 3.50 -5.99
C VAL A 72 -9.69 4.26 -5.08
N GLY A 73 -10.19 5.12 -4.21
CA GLY A 73 -9.38 5.95 -3.33
C GLY A 73 -8.61 5.12 -2.30
N TRP A 74 -9.30 4.23 -1.59
CA TRP A 74 -8.71 3.36 -0.57
C TRP A 74 -7.59 2.49 -1.12
N THR A 75 -7.85 1.75 -2.20
CA THR A 75 -6.87 0.84 -2.79
C THR A 75 -5.65 1.58 -3.32
N SER A 76 -5.86 2.76 -3.96
CA SER A 76 -4.77 3.59 -4.47
C SER A 76 -3.89 4.15 -3.36
N ALA A 77 -4.50 4.67 -2.28
CA ALA A 77 -3.78 5.19 -1.13
C ALA A 77 -2.98 4.08 -0.44
N TYR A 78 -3.64 2.96 -0.15
CA TYR A 78 -3.03 1.79 0.47
C TYR A 78 -1.82 1.28 -0.32
N ALA A 79 -1.98 1.03 -1.63
CA ALA A 79 -0.92 0.55 -2.49
C ALA A 79 0.25 1.54 -2.61
N THR A 80 -0.02 2.84 -2.54
CA THR A 80 1.02 3.87 -2.61
C THR A 80 1.84 3.93 -1.33
N ILE A 81 1.19 3.87 -0.16
CA ILE A 81 1.86 3.87 1.15
C ILE A 81 2.65 2.57 1.32
N GLN A 82 2.08 1.42 0.96
CA GLN A 82 2.73 0.12 1.03
C GLN A 82 4.00 0.07 0.17
N ALA A 83 3.93 0.59 -1.07
CA ALA A 83 5.09 0.69 -1.94
C ALA A 83 6.16 1.65 -1.38
N ALA A 84 5.76 2.76 -0.76
CA ALA A 84 6.68 3.68 -0.12
C ALA A 84 7.40 3.01 1.07
N ALA A 85 6.68 2.29 1.93
CA ALA A 85 7.24 1.57 3.06
C ALA A 85 8.29 0.53 2.62
N GLN A 86 8.04 -0.18 1.52
CA GLN A 86 8.99 -1.16 0.96
C GLN A 86 10.27 -0.51 0.43
N LEU A 87 10.19 0.71 -0.11
CA LEU A 87 11.34 1.40 -0.70
C LEU A 87 12.25 2.07 0.34
N VAL A 88 11.69 2.47 1.48
CA VAL A 88 12.45 3.14 2.55
C VAL A 88 13.28 2.14 3.36
N CYS A 89 12.84 0.89 3.47
CA CYS A 89 13.48 -0.11 4.30
C CYS A 89 14.67 -0.78 3.61
N PRO A 90 15.87 -0.80 4.23
CA PRO A 90 17.02 -1.57 3.74
C PRO A 90 16.68 -3.06 3.61
N PRO A 91 17.29 -3.79 2.64
CA PRO A 91 16.95 -5.19 2.38
C PRO A 91 17.05 -6.12 3.59
N TRP A 92 18.03 -5.91 4.45
CA TRP A 92 18.32 -6.75 5.62
C TRP A 92 17.30 -6.63 6.76
N VAL A 93 16.57 -5.50 6.89
CA VAL A 93 15.50 -5.32 7.90
C VAL A 93 14.10 -5.27 7.30
N ARG A 94 13.97 -5.26 5.97
CA ARG A 94 12.72 -5.02 5.27
C ARG A 94 11.58 -5.91 5.76
N ALA A 95 11.83 -7.20 5.92
CA ALA A 95 10.80 -8.15 6.37
C ALA A 95 10.27 -7.82 7.77
N ARG A 96 11.16 -7.50 8.71
CA ARG A 96 10.79 -7.14 10.10
C ARG A 96 10.06 -5.80 10.14
N ALA A 97 10.56 -4.79 9.42
CA ALA A 97 9.95 -3.47 9.38
C ALA A 97 8.53 -3.53 8.77
N LEU A 98 8.34 -4.28 7.69
CA LEU A 98 7.03 -4.48 7.09
C LEU A 98 6.08 -5.27 7.98
N ALA A 99 6.57 -6.26 8.74
CA ALA A 99 5.75 -6.98 9.71
C ALA A 99 5.23 -6.06 10.83
N ILE A 100 6.09 -5.19 11.38
CA ILE A 100 5.69 -4.19 12.39
C ILE A 100 4.70 -3.19 11.79
N TYR A 101 4.95 -2.70 10.56
CA TYR A 101 4.05 -1.81 9.85
C TYR A 101 2.65 -2.45 9.67
N GLN A 102 2.60 -3.71 9.22
CA GLN A 102 1.33 -4.43 9.04
C GLN A 102 0.61 -4.66 10.37
N LEU A 103 1.34 -4.99 11.43
CA LEU A 103 0.77 -5.14 12.77
C LEU A 103 0.14 -3.84 13.26
N ALA A 104 0.86 -2.72 13.15
CA ALA A 104 0.37 -1.40 13.52
C ALA A 104 -0.86 -1.01 12.70
N GLN A 105 -0.84 -1.26 11.39
CA GLN A 105 -1.95 -0.94 10.49
C GLN A 105 -3.20 -1.76 10.81
N ASN A 106 -3.08 -3.08 10.99
CA ASN A 106 -4.22 -3.93 11.34
C ASN A 106 -4.74 -3.62 12.75
N GLY A 107 -3.85 -3.31 13.70
CA GLY A 107 -4.21 -2.85 15.03
C GLY A 107 -5.01 -1.54 14.99
N ALA A 108 -4.55 -0.56 14.22
CA ALA A 108 -5.26 0.70 14.03
C ALA A 108 -6.62 0.50 13.33
N LEU A 109 -6.70 -0.42 12.35
CA LEU A 109 -7.96 -0.76 11.67
C LEU A 109 -8.96 -1.38 12.66
N THR A 110 -8.52 -2.30 13.52
CA THR A 110 -9.35 -2.94 14.54
C THR A 110 -9.84 -1.92 15.57
N ALA A 111 -8.94 -1.11 16.13
CA ALA A 111 -9.31 -0.06 17.08
C ALA A 111 -10.24 0.97 16.45
N GLY A 112 -9.97 1.36 15.20
CA GLY A 112 -10.81 2.26 14.43
C GLY A 112 -12.20 1.69 14.18
N SER A 113 -12.31 0.41 13.82
CA SER A 113 -13.60 -0.25 13.59
C SER A 113 -14.44 -0.26 14.87
N PHE A 114 -13.83 -0.51 16.02
CA PHE A 114 -14.51 -0.46 17.31
C PHE A 114 -14.99 0.96 17.63
N ALA A 115 -14.13 1.96 17.47
CA ALA A 115 -14.48 3.37 17.75
C ALA A 115 -15.59 3.87 16.83
N TRP A 116 -15.52 3.59 15.52
CA TRP A 116 -16.55 3.97 14.56
C TRP A 116 -17.85 3.21 14.75
N GLY A 117 -17.80 1.93 15.14
CA GLY A 117 -18.98 1.13 15.49
C GLY A 117 -19.72 1.74 16.69
N TRP A 118 -18.98 2.01 17.76
CA TRP A 118 -19.54 2.65 18.96
C TRP A 118 -20.14 4.02 18.66
N LEU A 119 -19.46 4.85 17.87
CA LEU A 119 -20.00 6.15 17.45
C LEU A 119 -21.27 5.98 16.60
N GLY A 120 -21.32 4.95 15.75
CA GLY A 120 -22.49 4.63 14.92
C GLY A 120 -23.73 4.27 15.73
N ASP A 121 -23.55 3.60 16.86
CA ASP A 121 -24.64 3.27 17.78
C ASP A 121 -25.19 4.54 18.48
N TYR A 122 -24.33 5.55 18.69
CA TYR A 122 -24.71 6.79 19.39
C TYR A 122 -25.39 7.84 18.49
N VAL A 123 -24.81 8.11 17.32
CA VAL A 123 -25.26 9.22 16.44
C VAL A 123 -25.93 8.74 15.16
N GLY A 124 -25.98 7.42 14.97
CA GLY A 124 -26.51 6.78 13.76
C GLY A 124 -25.50 6.71 12.62
N LEU A 125 -25.66 5.68 11.79
CA LEU A 125 -24.73 5.36 10.70
C LEU A 125 -24.50 6.51 9.70
N PRO A 126 -25.54 7.22 9.21
CA PRO A 126 -25.33 8.31 8.26
C PRO A 126 -24.46 9.44 8.82
N ASN A 127 -24.72 9.87 10.06
CA ASN A 127 -23.95 10.93 10.71
C ASN A 127 -22.50 10.50 10.96
N THR A 128 -22.29 9.24 11.36
CA THR A 128 -20.95 8.67 11.56
C THR A 128 -20.14 8.70 10.27
N LEU A 129 -20.74 8.35 9.13
CA LEU A 129 -20.09 8.41 7.84
C LEU A 129 -19.71 9.85 7.44
N LEU A 130 -20.58 10.82 7.70
CA LEU A 130 -20.30 12.23 7.45
C LEU A 130 -19.18 12.76 8.35
N ILE A 131 -19.19 12.41 9.63
CA ILE A 131 -18.11 12.76 10.57
C ILE A 131 -16.78 12.16 10.08
N ALA A 132 -16.78 10.89 9.66
CA ALA A 132 -15.59 10.23 9.13
C ALA A 132 -15.06 10.93 7.87
N ALA A 133 -15.95 11.34 6.95
CA ALA A 133 -15.56 12.07 5.75
C ALA A 133 -14.96 13.44 6.05
N VAL A 134 -15.53 14.18 7.00
CA VAL A 134 -15.03 15.50 7.43
C VAL A 134 -13.68 15.35 8.14
N LEU A 135 -13.55 14.41 9.09
CA LEU A 135 -12.30 14.18 9.81
C LEU A 135 -11.20 13.69 8.89
N GLY A 136 -11.49 12.78 7.95
CA GLY A 136 -10.54 12.31 6.96
C GLY A 136 -10.05 13.43 6.03
N SER A 137 -10.96 14.30 5.59
CA SER A 137 -10.63 15.47 4.77
C SER A 137 -9.82 16.51 5.56
N GLY A 138 -10.19 16.76 6.80
CA GLY A 138 -9.47 17.68 7.69
C GLY A 138 -8.04 17.17 8.01
N LEU A 139 -7.89 15.88 8.26
CA LEU A 139 -6.58 15.28 8.53
C LEU A 139 -5.64 15.39 7.32
N ILE A 140 -6.14 15.17 6.10
CA ILE A 140 -5.31 15.30 4.91
C ILE A 140 -4.86 16.76 4.69
N LEU A 141 -5.74 17.72 5.00
CA LEU A 141 -5.39 19.15 4.96
C LEU A 141 -4.31 19.48 6.00
N ALA A 142 -4.46 19.00 7.22
CA ALA A 142 -3.48 19.17 8.29
C ALA A 142 -2.13 18.54 7.94
N VAL A 143 -2.12 17.32 7.41
CA VAL A 143 -0.87 16.66 6.97
C VAL A 143 -0.20 17.43 5.83
N ARG A 144 -0.96 18.06 4.93
CA ARG A 144 -0.40 18.91 3.88
C ARG A 144 0.27 20.18 4.41
N THR A 145 -0.28 20.79 5.44
CA THR A 145 0.31 21.98 6.07
C THR A 145 1.59 21.65 6.84
N PHE A 146 1.68 20.44 7.39
CA PHE A 146 2.87 19.95 8.10
C PHE A 146 3.93 19.31 7.19
N SER A 147 3.83 19.45 5.86
CA SER A 147 4.81 18.99 4.85
C SER A 147 5.88 18.04 5.38
N ILE A 148 5.53 16.80 5.62
CA ILE A 148 6.55 15.76 5.70
C ILE A 148 7.04 15.59 4.26
N ASP A 149 8.13 16.26 3.96
CA ASP A 149 8.75 16.23 2.64
C ASP A 149 9.35 14.83 2.41
N LEU A 150 8.49 13.91 1.95
CA LEU A 150 8.89 12.56 1.56
C LEU A 150 9.79 12.57 0.30
N SER A 151 10.01 13.75 -0.30
CA SER A 151 10.94 13.91 -1.42
C SER A 151 12.39 13.89 -0.96
N THR A 152 12.66 14.16 0.33
CA THR A 152 13.98 14.07 0.94
C THR A 152 14.36 12.65 1.40
N ALA A 153 13.53 11.65 1.15
CA ALA A 153 13.96 10.27 1.29
C ALA A 153 15.22 10.11 0.41
N ARG A 154 16.37 10.13 1.09
CA ARG A 154 17.70 9.98 0.47
C ARG A 154 17.60 8.84 -0.54
N PRO A 155 17.97 9.04 -1.81
CA PRO A 155 17.99 7.94 -2.75
C PRO A 155 18.76 6.79 -2.09
N PRO A 156 18.29 5.55 -2.24
CA PRO A 156 19.03 4.42 -1.71
C PRO A 156 20.48 4.56 -2.15
N PRO A 157 21.46 4.27 -1.26
CA PRO A 157 22.85 4.32 -1.64
C PRO A 157 22.99 3.56 -2.96
N PRO A 158 23.79 4.05 -3.91
CA PRO A 158 24.01 3.35 -5.16
C PRO A 158 24.27 1.90 -4.85
N ALA A 159 23.59 1.00 -5.58
CA ALA A 159 23.83 -0.42 -5.42
C ALA A 159 25.35 -0.63 -5.41
N PRO A 160 25.90 -1.40 -4.44
CA PRO A 160 27.32 -1.68 -4.45
C PRO A 160 27.68 -2.11 -5.87
N GLU A 161 28.73 -1.49 -6.40
CA GLU A 161 29.21 -1.76 -7.74
C GLU A 161 29.25 -3.29 -7.93
N PRO A 162 28.65 -3.82 -8.99
CA PRO A 162 28.62 -5.25 -9.17
C PRO A 162 30.05 -5.74 -9.04
N LEU A 163 30.32 -6.56 -8.02
CA LEU A 163 31.63 -7.22 -7.92
C LEU A 163 31.95 -7.73 -9.31
N PRO A 164 33.16 -7.45 -9.82
CA PRO A 164 33.55 -7.97 -11.12
C PRO A 164 33.21 -9.46 -11.13
N LEU A 165 32.31 -9.83 -12.04
CA LEU A 165 31.91 -11.22 -12.19
C LEU A 165 33.18 -12.05 -12.27
N PRO A 166 33.35 -13.11 -11.46
CA PRO A 166 34.47 -14.01 -11.64
C PRO A 166 34.50 -14.38 -13.12
N GLU A 167 35.70 -14.34 -13.71
CA GLU A 167 35.92 -14.71 -15.12
C GLU A 167 35.05 -15.93 -15.44
N ALA A 168 34.29 -15.81 -16.53
CA ALA A 168 33.36 -16.86 -16.94
C ALA A 168 34.04 -18.22 -16.81
N PRO A 169 33.45 -19.18 -16.09
CA PRO A 169 34.09 -20.47 -15.87
C PRO A 169 34.49 -21.05 -17.21
N ALA A 170 35.73 -21.52 -17.31
CA ALA A 170 36.28 -22.03 -18.55
C ALA A 170 35.28 -22.93 -19.26
N ALA A 171 35.16 -22.82 -20.58
CA ALA A 171 34.17 -23.56 -21.38
C ALA A 171 34.21 -25.08 -21.11
N GLU A 172 35.35 -25.60 -20.67
CA GLU A 172 35.55 -26.96 -20.19
C GLU A 172 34.72 -27.29 -18.93
N LEU A 173 34.62 -26.34 -17.96
CA LEU A 173 33.84 -26.51 -16.73
C LEU A 173 32.35 -26.58 -17.06
N ILE A 174 31.88 -25.73 -17.96
CA ILE A 174 30.47 -25.70 -18.41
C ILE A 174 30.14 -27.03 -19.11
N SER A 175 31.03 -27.57 -19.93
CA SER A 175 30.82 -28.84 -20.61
C SER A 175 30.79 -30.04 -19.64
N THR A 176 31.59 -29.99 -18.60
CA THR A 176 31.64 -31.02 -17.54
C THR A 176 30.38 -30.96 -16.67
N LEU A 177 29.89 -29.75 -16.30
CA LEU A 177 28.64 -29.53 -15.55
C LEU A 177 27.43 -29.99 -16.35
N ARG A 178 27.41 -29.79 -17.68
CA ARG A 178 26.33 -30.30 -18.55
C ARG A 178 26.26 -31.82 -18.62
N ARG A 179 27.40 -32.52 -18.47
CA ARG A 179 27.45 -33.98 -18.45
C ARG A 179 27.11 -34.58 -17.10
N ALA A 180 27.31 -33.84 -16.02
CA ALA A 180 27.00 -34.31 -14.69
C ALA A 180 25.46 -34.28 -14.48
N ARG A 181 24.80 -35.41 -14.58
CA ARG A 181 23.43 -35.64 -14.16
C ARG A 181 23.36 -35.71 -12.62
N GLY A 182 23.51 -34.58 -11.94
CA GLY A 182 23.49 -34.52 -10.49
C GLY A 182 23.03 -33.16 -9.99
N ARG A 183 22.75 -33.07 -8.67
CA ARG A 183 22.49 -31.80 -8.01
C ARG A 183 23.70 -30.91 -8.08
N VAL A 184 23.58 -29.75 -8.71
CA VAL A 184 24.64 -28.73 -8.70
C VAL A 184 24.59 -28.03 -7.37
N MET A 185 25.67 -28.07 -6.60
CA MET A 185 25.84 -27.30 -5.37
C MET A 185 26.59 -26.02 -5.74
N GLU A 186 25.89 -24.89 -5.71
CA GLU A 186 26.48 -23.57 -5.89
C GLU A 186 27.08 -23.13 -4.56
N THR A 187 28.41 -23.00 -4.50
CA THR A 187 29.10 -22.48 -3.31
C THR A 187 29.45 -21.01 -3.56
N VAL A 188 28.77 -20.11 -2.88
CA VAL A 188 29.07 -18.68 -2.95
C VAL A 188 30.14 -18.33 -1.92
N HIS A 189 31.32 -17.95 -2.39
CA HIS A 189 32.41 -17.48 -1.53
C HIS A 189 32.29 -15.96 -1.33
N TYR A 190 31.97 -15.52 -0.12
CA TYR A 190 32.02 -14.10 0.25
C TYR A 190 33.44 -13.74 0.71
N ARG A 191 34.09 -12.82 0.02
CA ARG A 191 35.30 -12.16 0.55
C ARG A 191 34.85 -10.95 1.37
N VAL A 192 34.92 -11.05 2.68
CA VAL A 192 34.71 -9.94 3.61
C VAL A 192 36.06 -9.22 3.79
N ASN A 193 36.07 -7.92 3.57
CA ASN A 193 37.25 -7.11 3.82
C ASN A 193 37.63 -7.18 5.30
N GLN A 194 38.91 -7.15 5.64
CA GLN A 194 39.38 -7.36 7.01
C GLN A 194 38.85 -6.31 8.00
N GLU A 195 38.54 -5.10 7.50
CA GLU A 195 37.96 -4.00 8.27
C GLU A 195 36.49 -4.21 8.63
N ASP A 196 35.75 -4.99 7.85
CA ASP A 196 34.32 -5.24 8.09
C ASP A 196 34.04 -6.50 8.93
N ARG A 197 35.07 -7.24 9.35
CA ARG A 197 34.94 -8.47 10.12
C ARG A 197 34.36 -8.26 11.53
N SER A 198 34.45 -7.04 12.07
CA SER A 198 33.90 -6.70 13.38
C SER A 198 32.39 -6.38 13.37
N ALA A 199 31.78 -6.29 12.19
CA ALA A 199 30.36 -5.98 12.01
C ALA A 199 29.49 -7.23 11.72
N PHE A 200 30.11 -8.41 11.61
CA PHE A 200 29.45 -9.70 11.49
C PHE A 200 29.65 -10.49 12.78
#